data_51b63fc4409015ac437ffcbb944b407b
#
_entry.id   51b63fc4409015ac437ffcbb944b407b
#
_cell.length_a   1.000
_cell.length_b   1.000
_cell.length_c   1.000
_cell.angle_alpha   90.00
_cell.angle_beta   90.00
_cell.angle_gamma   90.00
#
_symmetry.space_group_name_H-M   'P 1'
#
loop_
_entity.id
_entity.type
_entity.pdbx_description
1 polymer ?
#
loop_
_entity_poly.entity_id
_entity_poly.type
_entity_poly.pdbx_seq_one_letter_code
_entity_poly.pdbx_strand_id
1 'polypeptide(L)'
;MVYIHVQSILSTSNSIWREKTLTEKPLVSIVSAGMSKFGKRDGLYGRELFVEAASEAYERCPNLNPKKDIKALFVGMMGEAYEHQGHTGSTIADWIGLTPAPAFRMEGACGSSATAIRTGIFAVLSGLADVVMVGGVEKMTHRATADVTEYLAMASDYFFEQWNGLTFPGLFAMVATAHMHKYGTTQEQMAMVAVKNHCYGAMNPKAHIQKEITLEQAMSSKMVAWPLKLYDCSLITDGASCIILTKPELAKKYTDTPVHIIGSGQASDTIGLFERNNLTSLNAGKMAAQEAYKMAGISPLDIDTAEVHDCFTIAEIVAYEDLDFCKPGEGGRFIEEGQSKIGGQVAVCTSGGLKSKGHPVGATGTAQAYEVYLQLTEQAGKRQVKGAEYSLTHNIGGLGGTGVVNIYRRG
;
A
#
# COMPACT_ATOMS: atom_id res chain seq x y z
N MET A 1 -16.69 -11.20 31.38
CA MET A 1 -16.05 -10.64 32.58
C MET A 1 -14.57 -11.04 32.67
N VAL A 2 -13.81 -10.93 31.56
CA VAL A 2 -12.36 -11.25 31.47
C VAL A 2 -11.55 -10.08 30.87
N TYR A 3 -12.20 -8.97 30.46
CA TYR A 3 -11.58 -7.85 29.72
C TYR A 3 -10.98 -6.73 30.60
N ILE A 4 -11.06 -6.81 31.94
CA ILE A 4 -10.74 -5.65 32.82
C ILE A 4 -9.35 -5.75 33.48
N HIS A 5 -8.55 -6.79 33.27
CA HIS A 5 -7.32 -6.98 34.07
C HIS A 5 -5.98 -6.73 33.35
N VAL A 6 -5.97 -6.28 32.09
CA VAL A 6 -4.71 -6.05 31.35
C VAL A 6 -4.27 -4.58 31.33
N GLN A 7 -5.15 -3.64 31.64
CA GLN A 7 -4.82 -2.20 31.56
C GLN A 7 -3.97 -1.65 32.72
N SER A 8 -3.79 -2.39 33.82
CA SER A 8 -3.04 -1.87 34.98
C SER A 8 -1.54 -2.16 35.00
N ILE A 9 -1.00 -2.85 33.99
CA ILE A 9 0.43 -3.23 33.94
C ILE A 9 1.28 -2.28 33.09
N LEU A 10 0.68 -1.31 32.39
CA LEU A 10 1.39 -0.47 31.43
C LEU A 10 1.90 0.89 31.94
N SER A 11 1.94 1.11 33.26
CA SER A 11 2.37 2.43 33.78
C SER A 11 3.84 2.56 34.19
N THR A 12 4.69 1.54 33.98
CA THR A 12 6.11 1.63 34.29
C THR A 12 6.99 0.84 33.31
N SER A 13 7.21 1.39 32.11
CA SER A 13 8.39 1.03 31.34
C SER A 13 8.97 2.28 30.67
N ASN A 14 9.83 2.99 31.39
CA ASN A 14 10.76 3.97 30.81
C ASN A 14 11.62 3.29 29.75
N SER A 15 11.50 3.77 28.53
CA SER A 15 12.41 3.77 27.38
C SER A 15 13.75 3.02 27.54
N ILE A 16 13.82 1.80 26.99
CA ILE A 16 15.07 1.11 26.65
C ILE A 16 15.49 1.39 25.20
N TRP A 17 14.93 2.35 24.53
CA TRP A 17 15.42 2.78 23.21
C TRP A 17 16.33 3.97 23.41
N ARG A 18 17.67 3.70 23.51
CA ARG A 18 18.69 4.74 23.42
C ARG A 18 18.50 5.51 22.11
N GLU A 19 18.41 6.84 22.19
CA GLU A 19 18.61 7.75 21.08
C GLU A 19 19.99 7.50 20.45
N LYS A 20 20.04 6.58 19.47
CA LYS A 20 21.05 6.70 18.42
C LYS A 20 20.52 7.77 17.48
N THR A 21 21.25 8.85 17.30
CA THR A 21 21.13 9.72 16.14
C THR A 21 21.18 8.82 14.90
N LEU A 22 20.01 8.47 14.37
CA LEU A 22 19.88 7.68 13.15
C LEU A 22 20.29 8.63 12.02
N THR A 23 21.52 8.48 11.59
CA THR A 23 22.01 9.06 10.34
C THR A 23 21.15 8.45 9.20
N GLU A 24 21.01 9.15 8.08
CA GLU A 24 20.29 8.74 6.82
C GLU A 24 20.81 7.41 6.22
N LYS A 25 21.21 6.47 7.05
CA LYS A 25 21.78 5.18 6.63
C LYS A 25 20.66 4.28 6.11
N PRO A 26 20.75 3.79 4.86
CA PRO A 26 19.76 2.86 4.32
C PRO A 26 19.61 1.61 5.19
N LEU A 27 18.37 1.19 5.42
CA LEU A 27 18.04 -0.09 6.04
C LEU A 27 18.35 -1.24 5.07
N VAL A 28 17.78 -1.15 3.88
CA VAL A 28 17.94 -2.08 2.76
C VAL A 28 17.83 -1.32 1.45
N SER A 29 18.15 -1.98 0.34
CA SER A 29 18.03 -1.41 -1.01
C SER A 29 17.15 -2.29 -1.89
N ILE A 30 16.25 -1.67 -2.66
CA ILE A 30 15.55 -2.30 -3.77
C ILE A 30 16.49 -2.26 -4.98
N VAL A 31 16.76 -3.41 -5.56
CA VAL A 31 17.62 -3.53 -6.74
C VAL A 31 16.84 -3.88 -7.99
N SER A 32 15.60 -4.32 -7.83
CA SER A 32 14.68 -4.56 -8.94
C SER A 32 13.24 -4.60 -8.44
N ALA A 33 12.31 -4.37 -9.37
CA ALA A 33 10.88 -4.44 -9.12
C ALA A 33 10.15 -4.94 -10.37
N GLY A 34 9.04 -5.63 -10.17
CA GLY A 34 8.18 -6.11 -11.25
C GLY A 34 6.71 -6.12 -10.84
N MET A 35 5.84 -5.97 -11.82
CA MET A 35 4.39 -5.92 -11.62
C MET A 35 3.67 -6.52 -12.83
N SER A 36 2.69 -7.39 -12.61
CA SER A 36 1.79 -7.84 -13.68
C SER A 36 0.90 -6.69 -14.15
N LYS A 37 0.29 -6.81 -15.32
CA LYS A 37 -0.80 -5.89 -15.68
C LYS A 37 -1.97 -6.14 -14.74
N PHE A 38 -2.46 -5.08 -14.09
CA PHE A 38 -3.66 -5.13 -13.25
C PHE A 38 -4.92 -5.10 -14.11
N GLY A 39 -5.95 -5.80 -13.66
CA GLY A 39 -7.23 -5.84 -14.39
C GLY A 39 -8.03 -7.09 -14.11
N LYS A 40 -9.02 -7.33 -14.94
CA LYS A 40 -9.69 -8.63 -15.02
C LYS A 40 -8.81 -9.57 -15.85
N ARG A 41 -8.28 -10.62 -15.23
CA ARG A 41 -7.30 -11.54 -15.82
C ARG A 41 -7.92 -12.95 -15.93
N ASP A 42 -8.85 -13.10 -16.88
CA ASP A 42 -9.56 -14.37 -17.11
C ASP A 42 -8.57 -15.48 -17.52
N GLY A 43 -8.76 -16.68 -17.00
CA GLY A 43 -7.96 -17.87 -17.31
C GLY A 43 -6.59 -17.95 -16.63
N LEU A 44 -6.22 -16.94 -15.83
CA LEU A 44 -5.00 -16.95 -15.02
C LEU A 44 -5.35 -17.07 -13.53
N TYR A 45 -4.46 -17.73 -12.77
CA TYR A 45 -4.49 -17.80 -11.31
C TYR A 45 -3.44 -16.86 -10.71
N GLY A 46 -3.45 -16.71 -9.40
CA GLY A 46 -2.51 -15.82 -8.70
C GLY A 46 -1.04 -16.17 -8.97
N ARG A 47 -0.73 -17.46 -9.08
CA ARG A 47 0.62 -17.94 -9.38
C ARG A 47 1.13 -17.50 -10.76
N GLU A 48 0.31 -17.55 -11.82
CA GLU A 48 0.68 -17.04 -13.14
C GLU A 48 0.85 -15.53 -13.16
N LEU A 49 -0.01 -14.80 -12.42
CA LEU A 49 0.14 -13.37 -12.25
C LEU A 49 1.45 -13.02 -11.55
N PHE A 50 1.85 -13.82 -10.55
CA PHE A 50 3.11 -13.60 -9.85
C PHE A 50 4.33 -13.94 -10.73
N VAL A 51 4.22 -14.95 -11.60
CA VAL A 51 5.25 -15.23 -12.61
C VAL A 51 5.49 -14.03 -13.52
N GLU A 52 4.42 -13.33 -13.99
CA GLU A 52 4.58 -12.12 -14.80
C GLU A 52 5.36 -11.04 -14.04
N ALA A 53 5.04 -10.82 -12.77
CA ALA A 53 5.73 -9.82 -11.94
C ALA A 53 7.18 -10.21 -11.67
N ALA A 54 7.43 -11.48 -11.33
CA ALA A 54 8.78 -11.97 -11.06
C ALA A 54 9.66 -11.94 -12.32
N SER A 55 9.12 -12.31 -13.48
CA SER A 55 9.83 -12.27 -14.75
C SER A 55 10.32 -10.86 -15.07
N GLU A 56 9.46 -9.84 -14.94
CA GLU A 56 9.88 -8.45 -15.14
C GLU A 56 10.97 -8.05 -14.14
N ALA A 57 10.85 -8.45 -12.86
CA ALA A 57 11.88 -8.14 -11.88
C ALA A 57 13.22 -8.81 -12.20
N TYR A 58 13.20 -10.03 -12.74
CA TYR A 58 14.42 -10.73 -13.18
C TYR A 58 15.04 -10.08 -14.42
N GLU A 59 14.21 -9.73 -15.42
CA GLU A 59 14.66 -9.04 -16.63
C GLU A 59 15.31 -7.68 -16.35
N ARG A 60 14.79 -6.93 -15.38
CA ARG A 60 15.35 -5.65 -14.94
C ARG A 60 16.67 -5.78 -14.18
N CYS A 61 17.02 -6.99 -13.73
CA CYS A 61 18.23 -7.23 -12.93
C CYS A 61 19.05 -8.41 -13.52
N PRO A 62 19.67 -8.24 -14.69
CA PRO A 62 20.38 -9.32 -15.38
C PRO A 62 21.57 -9.90 -14.61
N ASN A 63 22.12 -9.15 -13.66
CA ASN A 63 23.21 -9.60 -12.79
C ASN A 63 22.73 -10.48 -11.62
N LEU A 64 21.42 -10.65 -11.42
CA LEU A 64 20.84 -11.51 -10.39
C LEU A 64 20.68 -12.94 -10.93
N ASN A 65 21.16 -13.91 -10.17
CA ASN A 65 20.77 -15.30 -10.35
C ASN A 65 19.67 -15.64 -9.32
N PRO A 66 18.37 -15.69 -9.70
CA PRO A 66 17.28 -15.83 -8.72
C PRO A 66 17.46 -17.03 -7.80
N LYS A 67 17.76 -18.21 -8.37
CA LYS A 67 17.91 -19.47 -7.62
C LYS A 67 19.09 -19.48 -6.66
N LYS A 68 20.16 -18.75 -6.99
CA LYS A 68 21.39 -18.70 -6.19
C LYS A 68 21.38 -17.58 -5.18
N ASP A 69 20.91 -16.40 -5.60
CA ASP A 69 21.06 -15.17 -4.81
C ASP A 69 19.89 -14.95 -3.86
N ILE A 70 18.63 -15.20 -4.28
CA ILE A 70 17.44 -15.00 -3.43
C ILE A 70 17.36 -16.11 -2.38
N LYS A 71 17.38 -15.69 -1.09
CA LYS A 71 17.45 -16.60 0.07
C LYS A 71 16.11 -16.83 0.75
N ALA A 72 15.12 -15.98 0.50
CA ALA A 72 13.76 -16.14 1.03
C ALA A 72 12.76 -15.38 0.16
N LEU A 73 11.49 -15.83 0.21
CA LEU A 73 10.35 -15.21 -0.44
C LEU A 73 9.28 -14.88 0.59
N PHE A 74 8.78 -13.64 0.60
CA PHE A 74 7.65 -13.18 1.41
C PHE A 74 6.53 -12.72 0.49
N VAL A 75 5.37 -13.38 0.55
CA VAL A 75 4.23 -13.11 -0.34
C VAL A 75 3.05 -12.59 0.47
N GLY A 76 2.66 -11.34 0.24
CA GLY A 76 1.43 -10.76 0.77
C GLY A 76 0.21 -11.32 0.03
N MET A 77 -0.76 -11.82 0.78
CA MET A 77 -2.05 -12.28 0.26
C MET A 77 -3.08 -12.21 1.39
N MET A 78 -4.21 -11.58 1.13
CA MET A 78 -5.25 -11.43 2.14
C MET A 78 -5.90 -12.77 2.48
N GLY A 79 -6.31 -13.55 1.48
CA GLY A 79 -7.02 -14.79 1.79
C GLY A 79 -7.01 -15.86 0.70
N GLU A 80 -7.05 -17.13 1.14
CA GLU A 80 -7.20 -18.28 0.24
C GLU A 80 -8.62 -18.44 -0.32
N ALA A 81 -9.60 -17.74 0.24
CA ALA A 81 -11.02 -17.87 -0.12
C ALA A 81 -11.29 -17.56 -1.60
N TYR A 82 -10.53 -16.64 -2.18
CA TYR A 82 -10.71 -16.28 -3.59
C TYR A 82 -10.39 -17.43 -4.54
N GLU A 83 -9.30 -18.16 -4.34
CA GLU A 83 -8.83 -19.20 -5.25
C GLU A 83 -8.95 -20.63 -4.68
N HIS A 84 -9.33 -20.77 -3.41
CA HIS A 84 -9.27 -22.03 -2.65
C HIS A 84 -7.88 -22.67 -2.68
N GLN A 85 -6.81 -21.85 -2.77
CA GLN A 85 -5.43 -22.30 -2.81
C GLN A 85 -4.70 -21.90 -1.53
N GLY A 86 -4.44 -22.86 -0.66
CA GLY A 86 -3.52 -22.70 0.46
C GLY A 86 -2.05 -22.84 0.02
N HIS A 87 -1.12 -22.76 0.98
CA HIS A 87 0.33 -22.90 0.75
C HIS A 87 0.91 -21.89 -0.26
N THR A 88 0.35 -20.69 -0.29
CA THR A 88 0.63 -19.67 -1.31
C THR A 88 2.13 -19.39 -1.45
N GLY A 89 2.87 -19.22 -0.34
CA GLY A 89 4.31 -18.95 -0.39
C GLY A 89 5.08 -20.01 -1.18
N SER A 90 4.88 -21.30 -0.84
CA SER A 90 5.56 -22.41 -1.50
C SER A 90 5.11 -22.62 -2.95
N THR A 91 3.81 -22.43 -3.22
CA THR A 91 3.28 -22.51 -4.59
C THR A 91 3.93 -21.43 -5.48
N ILE A 92 4.02 -20.21 -5.01
CA ILE A 92 4.68 -19.12 -5.75
C ILE A 92 6.17 -19.40 -5.93
N ALA A 93 6.88 -19.83 -4.85
CA ALA A 93 8.32 -20.12 -4.92
C ALA A 93 8.64 -21.20 -5.97
N ASP A 94 7.80 -22.23 -6.07
CA ASP A 94 7.93 -23.27 -7.08
C ASP A 94 7.79 -22.73 -8.50
N TRP A 95 6.73 -21.94 -8.75
CA TRP A 95 6.41 -21.41 -10.08
C TRP A 95 7.41 -20.36 -10.59
N ILE A 96 8.07 -19.62 -9.69
CA ILE A 96 9.09 -18.61 -10.07
C ILE A 96 10.53 -19.14 -9.96
N GLY A 97 10.69 -20.44 -9.73
CA GLY A 97 11.99 -21.14 -9.74
C GLY A 97 12.87 -20.87 -8.51
N LEU A 98 12.29 -20.52 -7.36
CA LEU A 98 13.03 -20.23 -6.13
C LEU A 98 13.22 -21.43 -5.21
N THR A 99 12.55 -22.55 -5.45
CA THR A 99 12.77 -23.76 -4.63
C THR A 99 14.24 -24.18 -4.67
N PRO A 100 14.86 -24.51 -3.50
CA PRO A 100 14.29 -24.80 -2.17
C PRO A 100 14.31 -23.61 -1.19
N ALA A 101 14.33 -22.37 -1.66
CA ALA A 101 14.32 -21.22 -0.76
C ALA A 101 13.05 -21.20 0.13
N PRO A 102 13.17 -20.86 1.44
CA PRO A 102 12.01 -20.73 2.31
C PRO A 102 11.05 -19.64 1.81
N ALA A 103 9.76 -19.92 1.87
CA ALA A 103 8.72 -19.05 1.36
C ALA A 103 7.57 -18.91 2.37
N PHE A 104 7.12 -17.68 2.58
CA PHE A 104 6.14 -17.33 3.60
C PHE A 104 4.96 -16.60 2.98
N ARG A 105 3.75 -16.88 3.46
CA ARG A 105 2.59 -16.00 3.25
C ARG A 105 2.49 -15.02 4.40
N MET A 106 2.32 -13.74 4.06
CA MET A 106 2.12 -12.64 5.00
C MET A 106 0.68 -12.11 4.86
N GLU A 107 0.05 -11.83 5.98
CA GLU A 107 -1.32 -11.32 6.02
C GLU A 107 -1.36 -10.03 6.86
N GLY A 108 -2.13 -9.07 6.43
CA GLY A 108 -2.42 -7.77 7.05
C GLY A 108 -3.56 -7.10 6.27
N ALA A 109 -4.57 -7.90 5.86
CA ALA A 109 -5.65 -7.50 4.97
C ALA A 109 -5.11 -6.80 3.70
N CYS A 110 -5.62 -5.61 3.35
CA CYS A 110 -5.13 -4.83 2.22
C CYS A 110 -3.66 -4.37 2.39
N GLY A 111 -3.09 -4.45 3.61
CA GLY A 111 -1.70 -4.15 3.94
C GLY A 111 -0.73 -5.33 3.85
N SER A 112 -1.16 -6.49 3.34
CA SER A 112 -0.40 -7.76 3.38
C SER A 112 0.99 -7.64 2.76
N SER A 113 1.14 -7.11 1.54
CA SER A 113 2.48 -6.98 0.93
C SER A 113 3.31 -5.83 1.52
N ALA A 114 2.70 -4.80 2.10
CA ALA A 114 3.46 -3.81 2.86
C ALA A 114 4.04 -4.40 4.15
N THR A 115 3.27 -5.25 4.85
CA THR A 115 3.76 -6.06 5.99
C THR A 115 4.87 -7.02 5.53
N ALA A 116 4.73 -7.62 4.34
CA ALA A 116 5.79 -8.45 3.75
C ALA A 116 7.07 -7.65 3.47
N ILE A 117 6.98 -6.37 3.01
CA ILE A 117 8.15 -5.49 2.84
C ILE A 117 8.87 -5.32 4.19
N ARG A 118 8.13 -4.98 5.26
CA ARG A 118 8.73 -4.81 6.59
C ARG A 118 9.38 -6.11 7.10
N THR A 119 8.76 -7.26 6.85
CA THR A 119 9.34 -8.57 7.20
C THR A 119 10.60 -8.86 6.38
N GLY A 120 10.60 -8.53 5.09
CA GLY A 120 11.79 -8.62 4.24
C GLY A 120 12.95 -7.74 4.74
N ILE A 121 12.66 -6.53 5.23
CA ILE A 121 13.64 -5.66 5.88
C ILE A 121 14.23 -6.36 7.11
N PHE A 122 13.40 -6.93 7.98
CA PHE A 122 13.89 -7.67 9.16
C PHE A 122 14.77 -8.86 8.77
N ALA A 123 14.39 -9.62 7.73
CA ALA A 123 15.17 -10.75 7.26
C ALA A 123 16.58 -10.34 6.77
N VAL A 124 16.68 -9.23 6.03
CA VAL A 124 17.98 -8.71 5.56
C VAL A 124 18.80 -8.14 6.71
N LEU A 125 18.18 -7.35 7.61
CA LEU A 125 18.87 -6.74 8.76
C LEU A 125 19.33 -7.78 9.78
N SER A 126 18.62 -8.91 9.92
CA SER A 126 19.04 -10.02 10.79
C SER A 126 20.33 -10.72 10.33
N GLY A 127 20.72 -10.51 9.07
CA GLY A 127 21.86 -11.19 8.46
C GLY A 127 21.60 -12.63 8.01
N LEU A 128 20.40 -13.16 8.19
CA LEU A 128 20.03 -14.51 7.74
C LEU A 128 19.87 -14.61 6.21
N ALA A 129 19.58 -13.50 5.55
CA ALA A 129 19.43 -13.43 4.10
C ALA A 129 20.02 -12.12 3.56
N ASP A 130 20.95 -12.22 2.60
CA ASP A 130 21.53 -11.04 1.95
C ASP A 130 20.61 -10.45 0.88
N VAL A 131 19.84 -11.31 0.21
CA VAL A 131 18.88 -10.95 -0.85
C VAL A 131 17.58 -11.70 -0.59
N VAL A 132 16.47 -10.98 -0.62
CA VAL A 132 15.13 -11.55 -0.49
C VAL A 132 14.21 -11.01 -1.59
N MET A 133 13.24 -11.81 -2.02
CA MET A 133 12.11 -11.32 -2.81
C MET A 133 10.92 -11.08 -1.90
N VAL A 134 10.28 -9.94 -2.06
CA VAL A 134 9.04 -9.58 -1.39
C VAL A 134 8.01 -9.26 -2.45
N GLY A 135 6.84 -9.83 -2.36
CA GLY A 135 5.78 -9.54 -3.30
C GLY A 135 4.40 -9.67 -2.70
N GLY A 136 3.41 -9.56 -3.55
CA GLY A 136 2.03 -9.80 -3.19
C GLY A 136 1.20 -10.15 -4.41
N VAL A 137 0.09 -10.82 -4.16
CA VAL A 137 -0.84 -11.27 -5.19
C VAL A 137 -2.26 -11.32 -4.65
N GLU A 138 -3.23 -10.99 -5.49
CA GLU A 138 -4.62 -11.34 -5.25
C GLU A 138 -5.35 -11.60 -6.57
N LYS A 139 -6.17 -12.63 -6.58
CA LYS A 139 -7.01 -13.03 -7.71
C LYS A 139 -8.48 -13.01 -7.27
N MET A 140 -9.23 -12.00 -7.69
CA MET A 140 -10.58 -11.72 -7.15
C MET A 140 -11.68 -11.71 -8.23
N THR A 141 -11.37 -11.29 -9.47
CA THR A 141 -12.40 -10.95 -10.48
C THR A 141 -13.16 -12.15 -11.04
N HIS A 142 -12.74 -13.37 -10.78
CA HIS A 142 -13.44 -14.60 -11.18
C HIS A 142 -14.56 -14.97 -10.19
N ARG A 143 -14.69 -14.27 -9.06
CA ARG A 143 -15.77 -14.42 -8.09
C ARG A 143 -16.88 -13.40 -8.34
N ALA A 144 -18.11 -13.73 -7.93
CA ALA A 144 -19.18 -12.75 -7.92
C ALA A 144 -18.85 -11.60 -6.96
N THR A 145 -19.32 -10.39 -7.29
CA THR A 145 -19.07 -9.20 -6.44
C THR A 145 -19.54 -9.39 -5.00
N ALA A 146 -20.64 -10.13 -4.78
CA ALA A 146 -21.15 -10.42 -3.44
C ALA A 146 -20.16 -11.24 -2.62
N ASP A 147 -19.58 -12.31 -3.22
CA ASP A 147 -18.58 -13.16 -2.56
C ASP A 147 -17.33 -12.38 -2.22
N VAL A 148 -16.86 -11.55 -3.18
CA VAL A 148 -15.69 -10.68 -2.94
C VAL A 148 -15.94 -9.70 -1.81
N THR A 149 -17.15 -9.12 -1.74
CA THR A 149 -17.55 -8.18 -0.69
C THR A 149 -17.54 -8.88 0.69
N GLU A 150 -18.05 -10.10 0.77
CA GLU A 150 -18.05 -10.91 1.98
C GLU A 150 -16.61 -11.25 2.42
N TYR A 151 -15.77 -11.71 1.49
CA TYR A 151 -14.39 -12.05 1.80
C TYR A 151 -13.58 -10.82 2.24
N LEU A 152 -13.78 -9.67 1.61
CA LEU A 152 -13.17 -8.42 2.05
C LEU A 152 -13.62 -8.05 3.47
N ALA A 153 -14.91 -8.20 3.79
CA ALA A 153 -15.46 -7.88 5.11
C ALA A 153 -14.84 -8.71 6.25
N MET A 154 -14.20 -9.86 5.94
CA MET A 154 -13.43 -10.65 6.93
C MET A 154 -12.27 -9.86 7.56
N ALA A 155 -11.87 -8.72 7.00
CA ALA A 155 -10.88 -7.82 7.57
C ALA A 155 -11.47 -6.76 8.51
N SER A 156 -12.73 -6.88 8.91
CA SER A 156 -13.40 -6.09 9.95
C SER A 156 -13.81 -6.99 11.12
N ASP A 157 -14.38 -6.39 12.19
CA ASP A 157 -14.88 -7.18 13.32
C ASP A 157 -16.06 -8.06 12.88
N TYR A 158 -15.96 -9.37 13.17
CA TYR A 158 -16.97 -10.32 12.73
C TYR A 158 -18.32 -10.08 13.41
N PHE A 159 -18.34 -9.92 14.74
CA PHE A 159 -19.60 -9.89 15.50
C PHE A 159 -20.31 -8.55 15.45
N PHE A 160 -19.57 -7.47 15.50
CA PHE A 160 -20.14 -6.12 15.58
C PHE A 160 -20.27 -5.42 14.22
N GLU A 161 -19.53 -5.88 13.21
CA GLU A 161 -19.52 -5.26 11.88
C GLU A 161 -20.00 -6.24 10.80
N GLN A 162 -19.25 -7.28 10.47
CA GLN A 162 -19.56 -8.19 9.36
C GLN A 162 -20.92 -8.89 9.54
N TRP A 163 -21.18 -9.48 10.71
CA TRP A 163 -22.44 -10.16 11.02
C TRP A 163 -23.66 -9.23 10.89
N ASN A 164 -23.50 -7.94 11.14
CA ASN A 164 -24.54 -6.93 11.01
C ASN A 164 -24.65 -6.37 9.57
N GLY A 165 -23.95 -6.95 8.60
CA GLY A 165 -24.02 -6.57 7.18
C GLY A 165 -23.17 -5.36 6.80
N LEU A 166 -22.25 -4.91 7.66
CA LEU A 166 -21.36 -3.83 7.30
C LEU A 166 -20.33 -4.31 6.27
N THR A 167 -20.10 -3.46 5.29
CA THR A 167 -19.12 -3.67 4.22
C THR A 167 -18.14 -2.50 4.18
N PHE A 168 -16.99 -2.63 3.53
CA PHE A 168 -16.02 -1.53 3.47
C PHE A 168 -16.57 -0.23 2.87
N PRO A 169 -17.40 -0.23 1.81
CA PRO A 169 -18.07 1.00 1.39
C PRO A 169 -18.89 1.66 2.49
N GLY A 170 -19.64 0.88 3.30
CA GLY A 170 -20.39 1.40 4.44
C GLY A 170 -19.51 1.94 5.55
N LEU A 171 -18.43 1.23 5.91
CA LEU A 171 -17.48 1.66 6.95
C LEU A 171 -16.76 2.96 6.54
N PHE A 172 -16.25 3.06 5.31
CA PHE A 172 -15.63 4.31 4.83
C PHE A 172 -16.64 5.44 4.59
N ALA A 173 -17.90 5.12 4.32
CA ALA A 173 -18.97 6.12 4.28
C ALA A 173 -19.20 6.77 5.65
N MET A 174 -19.09 6.02 6.75
CA MET A 174 -19.13 6.59 8.11
C MET A 174 -17.92 7.50 8.38
N VAL A 175 -16.72 7.13 7.95
CA VAL A 175 -15.52 8.00 8.00
C VAL A 175 -15.75 9.27 7.20
N ALA A 176 -16.25 9.16 5.96
CA ALA A 176 -16.55 10.31 5.10
C ALA A 176 -17.58 11.24 5.74
N THR A 177 -18.67 10.70 6.28
CA THR A 177 -19.71 11.46 6.95
C THR A 177 -19.18 12.19 8.19
N ALA A 178 -18.36 11.52 9.00
CA ALA A 178 -17.73 12.16 10.16
C ALA A 178 -16.79 13.30 9.75
N HIS A 179 -16.01 13.10 8.68
CA HIS A 179 -15.10 14.12 8.16
C HIS A 179 -15.84 15.31 7.57
N MET A 180 -16.91 15.05 6.79
CA MET A 180 -17.82 16.10 6.27
C MET A 180 -18.45 16.91 7.40
N HIS A 181 -18.95 16.23 8.44
CA HIS A 181 -19.59 16.89 9.58
C HIS A 181 -18.61 17.76 10.38
N LYS A 182 -17.41 17.23 10.64
CA LYS A 182 -16.44 17.89 11.51
C LYS A 182 -15.68 19.01 10.80
N TYR A 183 -15.35 18.84 9.53
CA TYR A 183 -14.43 19.71 8.79
C TYR A 183 -15.05 20.36 7.55
N GLY A 184 -16.26 19.97 7.15
CA GLY A 184 -16.92 20.54 5.98
C GLY A 184 -16.42 19.98 4.64
N THR A 185 -15.68 18.88 4.64
CA THR A 185 -15.24 18.22 3.39
C THR A 185 -16.43 17.91 2.50
N THR A 186 -16.31 18.15 1.20
CA THR A 186 -17.41 18.03 0.25
C THR A 186 -17.31 16.78 -0.61
N GLN A 187 -18.44 16.35 -1.18
CA GLN A 187 -18.44 15.26 -2.18
C GLN A 187 -17.62 15.63 -3.43
N GLU A 188 -17.59 16.93 -3.77
CA GLU A 188 -16.81 17.43 -4.90
C GLU A 188 -15.31 17.28 -4.66
N GLN A 189 -14.81 17.62 -3.47
CA GLN A 189 -13.40 17.40 -3.10
C GLN A 189 -13.02 15.91 -3.16
N MET A 190 -13.91 15.01 -2.69
CA MET A 190 -13.71 13.57 -2.85
C MET A 190 -13.69 13.16 -4.33
N ALA A 191 -14.61 13.66 -5.16
CA ALA A 191 -14.63 13.37 -6.59
C ALA A 191 -13.36 13.88 -7.33
N MET A 192 -12.76 15.00 -6.87
CA MET A 192 -11.49 15.50 -7.42
C MET A 192 -10.33 14.51 -7.22
N VAL A 193 -10.31 13.76 -6.12
CA VAL A 193 -9.36 12.65 -5.90
C VAL A 193 -9.51 11.60 -7.01
N ALA A 194 -10.75 11.17 -7.29
CA ALA A 194 -11.01 10.19 -8.34
C ALA A 194 -10.56 10.71 -9.72
N VAL A 195 -10.88 11.96 -10.06
CA VAL A 195 -10.47 12.60 -11.33
C VAL A 195 -8.94 12.61 -11.46
N LYS A 196 -8.22 13.04 -10.42
CA LYS A 196 -6.74 13.06 -10.40
C LYS A 196 -6.18 11.65 -10.65
N ASN A 197 -6.65 10.66 -9.92
CA ASN A 197 -6.12 9.30 -10.01
C ASN A 197 -6.44 8.66 -11.36
N HIS A 198 -7.61 8.91 -11.94
CA HIS A 198 -7.94 8.47 -13.30
C HIS A 198 -7.09 9.15 -14.39
N CYS A 199 -6.73 10.42 -14.23
CA CYS A 199 -5.81 11.11 -15.11
C CYS A 199 -4.43 10.41 -15.14
N TYR A 200 -3.88 10.06 -13.97
CA TYR A 200 -2.60 9.34 -13.90
C TYR A 200 -2.71 7.88 -14.37
N GLY A 201 -3.80 7.20 -14.03
CA GLY A 201 -4.06 5.84 -14.50
C GLY A 201 -4.18 5.72 -16.00
N ALA A 202 -4.72 6.74 -16.69
CA ALA A 202 -4.78 6.79 -18.14
C ALA A 202 -3.38 6.78 -18.80
N MET A 203 -2.36 7.25 -18.08
CA MET A 203 -0.96 7.24 -18.52
C MET A 203 -0.19 5.98 -18.07
N ASN A 204 -0.79 5.10 -17.26
CA ASN A 204 -0.13 3.91 -16.72
C ASN A 204 -0.49 2.66 -17.54
N PRO A 205 0.45 2.07 -18.31
CA PRO A 205 0.15 0.90 -19.15
C PRO A 205 -0.26 -0.34 -18.37
N LYS A 206 0.04 -0.38 -17.06
CA LYS A 206 -0.32 -1.49 -16.17
C LYS A 206 -1.61 -1.26 -15.37
N ALA A 207 -2.23 -0.09 -15.48
CA ALA A 207 -3.46 0.22 -14.78
C ALA A 207 -4.66 -0.59 -15.31
N HIS A 208 -5.58 -0.93 -14.41
CA HIS A 208 -6.84 -1.60 -14.74
C HIS A 208 -7.72 -0.72 -15.63
N ILE A 209 -7.94 0.53 -15.22
CA ILE A 209 -8.67 1.53 -16.00
C ILE A 209 -7.68 2.56 -16.54
N GLN A 210 -7.55 2.61 -17.87
CA GLN A 210 -6.68 3.56 -18.57
C GLN A 210 -7.53 4.63 -19.26
N LYS A 211 -8.39 5.30 -18.49
CA LYS A 211 -9.34 6.29 -19.00
C LYS A 211 -9.48 7.45 -18.03
N GLU A 212 -9.37 8.65 -18.53
CA GLU A 212 -9.71 9.87 -17.81
C GLU A 212 -11.23 9.98 -17.58
N ILE A 213 -11.61 10.62 -16.48
CA ILE A 213 -12.99 10.95 -16.15
C ILE A 213 -13.12 12.43 -15.82
N THR A 214 -14.29 13.01 -16.06
CA THR A 214 -14.59 14.38 -15.65
C THR A 214 -15.15 14.43 -14.24
N LEU A 215 -15.09 15.61 -13.61
CA LEU A 215 -15.70 15.84 -12.30
C LEU A 215 -17.22 15.56 -12.35
N GLU A 216 -17.90 15.97 -13.44
CA GLU A 216 -19.33 15.70 -13.63
C GLU A 216 -19.62 14.20 -13.69
N GLN A 217 -18.81 13.42 -14.41
CA GLN A 217 -18.94 11.95 -14.45
C GLN A 217 -18.76 11.32 -13.06
N ALA A 218 -17.79 11.80 -12.29
CA ALA A 218 -17.58 11.31 -10.92
C ALA A 218 -18.78 11.66 -10.03
N MET A 219 -19.23 12.90 -10.07
CA MET A 219 -20.33 13.42 -9.24
C MET A 219 -21.68 12.82 -9.60
N SER A 220 -21.95 12.48 -10.86
CA SER A 220 -23.21 11.87 -11.33
C SER A 220 -23.23 10.34 -11.27
N SER A 221 -22.12 9.71 -10.85
CA SER A 221 -22.03 8.25 -10.78
C SER A 221 -22.94 7.66 -9.70
N LYS A 222 -23.28 6.36 -9.86
CA LYS A 222 -24.19 5.66 -8.96
C LYS A 222 -23.72 5.72 -7.50
N MET A 223 -24.63 6.04 -6.59
CA MET A 223 -24.41 5.97 -5.14
C MET A 223 -24.18 4.50 -4.72
N VAL A 224 -23.12 4.27 -3.95
CA VAL A 224 -22.77 2.96 -3.38
C VAL A 224 -23.17 2.92 -1.90
N ALA A 225 -22.67 3.85 -1.11
CA ALA A 225 -23.02 4.05 0.30
C ALA A 225 -22.85 5.54 0.61
N TRP A 226 -23.95 6.25 0.89
CA TRP A 226 -23.88 7.71 1.07
C TRP A 226 -22.80 8.13 2.07
N PRO A 227 -21.90 9.09 1.74
CA PRO A 227 -21.87 9.95 0.56
C PRO A 227 -21.07 9.38 -0.64
N LEU A 228 -20.55 8.13 -0.55
CA LEU A 228 -19.64 7.54 -1.54
C LEU A 228 -20.38 7.01 -2.76
N LYS A 229 -19.88 7.37 -3.93
CA LYS A 229 -20.35 6.95 -5.26
C LYS A 229 -19.40 5.95 -5.89
N LEU A 230 -19.73 5.45 -7.07
CA LEU A 230 -18.97 4.42 -7.77
C LEU A 230 -17.50 4.81 -7.97
N TYR A 231 -17.24 6.03 -8.41
CA TYR A 231 -15.87 6.51 -8.60
C TYR A 231 -15.15 6.84 -7.27
N ASP A 232 -15.85 6.86 -6.14
CA ASP A 232 -15.22 6.97 -4.81
C ASP A 232 -14.67 5.64 -4.30
N CYS A 233 -15.03 4.51 -4.93
CA CYS A 233 -14.63 3.16 -4.51
C CYS A 233 -13.47 2.62 -5.37
N SER A 234 -12.56 1.85 -4.80
CA SER A 234 -11.54 1.11 -5.56
C SER A 234 -12.16 -0.05 -6.35
N LEU A 235 -11.39 -0.58 -7.29
CA LEU A 235 -11.81 -1.64 -8.18
C LEU A 235 -11.46 -3.02 -7.63
N ILE A 236 -12.38 -3.98 -7.78
CA ILE A 236 -12.05 -5.41 -7.67
C ILE A 236 -11.10 -5.73 -8.83
N THR A 237 -9.88 -6.14 -8.52
CA THR A 237 -8.79 -6.24 -9.50
C THR A 237 -7.95 -7.48 -9.22
N ASP A 238 -7.48 -8.15 -10.26
CA ASP A 238 -6.46 -9.18 -10.19
C ASP A 238 -5.09 -8.58 -10.45
N GLY A 239 -4.07 -9.11 -9.79
CA GLY A 239 -2.70 -8.72 -10.07
C GLY A 239 -1.69 -9.19 -9.03
N ALA A 240 -0.43 -9.09 -9.42
CA ALA A 240 0.72 -9.37 -8.58
C ALA A 240 1.82 -8.32 -8.77
N SER A 241 2.64 -8.14 -7.76
CA SER A 241 3.82 -7.27 -7.81
C SER A 241 4.90 -7.79 -6.88
N CYS A 242 6.16 -7.48 -7.17
CA CYS A 242 7.28 -7.85 -6.31
C CYS A 242 8.42 -6.85 -6.40
N ILE A 243 9.27 -6.85 -5.37
CA ILE A 243 10.54 -6.13 -5.28
C ILE A 243 11.62 -7.08 -4.80
N ILE A 244 12.87 -6.81 -5.16
CA ILE A 244 14.03 -7.55 -4.69
C ILE A 244 14.82 -6.64 -3.76
N LEU A 245 14.93 -7.06 -2.49
CA LEU A 245 15.65 -6.36 -1.44
C LEU A 245 17.02 -6.97 -1.20
N THR A 246 18.02 -6.13 -0.93
CA THR A 246 19.34 -6.55 -0.54
C THR A 246 19.95 -5.61 0.51
N LYS A 247 21.05 -6.04 1.11
CA LYS A 247 21.89 -5.16 1.93
C LYS A 247 22.38 -3.98 1.10
N PRO A 248 22.44 -2.76 1.64
CA PRO A 248 22.87 -1.57 0.89
C PRO A 248 24.26 -1.70 0.24
N GLU A 249 25.20 -2.33 0.94
CA GLU A 249 26.56 -2.56 0.46
C GLU A 249 26.65 -3.53 -0.73
N LEU A 250 25.64 -4.35 -0.94
CA LEU A 250 25.57 -5.29 -2.07
C LEU A 250 24.78 -4.72 -3.28
N ALA A 251 24.09 -3.60 -3.12
CA ALA A 251 23.16 -3.09 -4.14
C ALA A 251 23.85 -2.83 -5.49
N LYS A 252 25.05 -2.26 -5.48
CA LYS A 252 25.84 -1.95 -6.69
C LYS A 252 26.27 -3.20 -7.48
N LYS A 253 26.20 -4.40 -6.89
CA LYS A 253 26.40 -5.67 -7.62
C LYS A 253 25.28 -5.93 -8.61
N TYR A 254 24.07 -5.45 -8.32
CA TYR A 254 22.83 -5.80 -9.03
C TYR A 254 22.32 -4.66 -9.91
N THR A 255 22.50 -3.41 -9.51
CA THR A 255 22.02 -2.23 -10.26
C THR A 255 22.87 -1.00 -9.98
N ASP A 256 22.96 -0.10 -10.98
CA ASP A 256 23.61 1.21 -10.84
C ASP A 256 22.70 2.25 -10.18
N THR A 257 21.39 2.01 -10.16
CA THR A 257 20.36 2.91 -9.63
C THR A 257 19.53 2.23 -8.54
N PRO A 258 20.12 1.86 -7.38
CA PRO A 258 19.36 1.26 -6.29
C PRO A 258 18.38 2.29 -5.69
N VAL A 259 17.28 1.81 -5.15
CA VAL A 259 16.37 2.64 -4.34
C VAL A 259 16.51 2.19 -2.88
N HIS A 260 16.86 3.11 -2.01
CA HIS A 260 17.10 2.81 -0.60
C HIS A 260 15.83 2.97 0.23
N ILE A 261 15.49 1.99 1.07
CA ILE A 261 14.52 2.15 2.14
C ILE A 261 15.26 2.69 3.35
N ILE A 262 14.90 3.91 3.75
CA ILE A 262 15.56 4.65 4.85
C ILE A 262 14.71 4.75 6.11
N GLY A 263 13.39 4.51 5.98
CA GLY A 263 12.44 4.48 7.10
C GLY A 263 11.34 3.45 6.85
N SER A 264 10.91 2.76 7.90
CA SER A 264 9.83 1.78 7.84
C SER A 264 9.11 1.76 9.17
N GLY A 265 7.84 2.17 9.19
CA GLY A 265 6.97 2.14 10.35
C GLY A 265 5.78 1.20 10.14
N GLN A 266 5.34 0.57 11.22
CA GLN A 266 4.11 -0.24 11.23
C GLN A 266 3.45 -0.13 12.59
N ALA A 267 2.13 0.08 12.59
CA ALA A 267 1.33 0.07 13.80
C ALA A 267 0.02 -0.67 13.58
N SER A 268 -0.63 -1.04 14.67
CA SER A 268 -2.00 -1.56 14.68
C SER A 268 -2.90 -0.64 15.51
N ASP A 269 -4.19 -0.69 15.21
CA ASP A 269 -5.24 0.03 15.94
C ASP A 269 -6.41 -0.92 16.21
N THR A 270 -7.44 -0.47 16.92
CA THR A 270 -8.66 -1.23 17.13
C THR A 270 -9.26 -1.67 15.79
N ILE A 271 -9.70 -2.92 15.73
CA ILE A 271 -10.28 -3.51 14.52
C ILE A 271 -11.66 -2.90 14.24
N GLY A 272 -12.52 -2.83 15.24
CA GLY A 272 -13.87 -2.30 15.10
C GLY A 272 -13.92 -0.77 15.07
N LEU A 273 -14.66 -0.20 14.14
CA LEU A 273 -14.87 1.24 14.04
C LEU A 273 -15.56 1.80 15.29
N PHE A 274 -16.45 1.02 15.90
CA PHE A 274 -17.21 1.41 17.09
C PHE A 274 -16.36 1.65 18.35
N GLU A 275 -15.13 1.12 18.39
CA GLU A 275 -14.20 1.32 19.50
C GLU A 275 -13.34 2.59 19.36
N ARG A 276 -13.42 3.29 18.21
CA ARG A 276 -12.55 4.42 17.93
C ARG A 276 -13.09 5.73 18.46
N ASN A 277 -12.25 6.47 19.15
CA ASN A 277 -12.57 7.81 19.66
C ASN A 277 -12.56 8.88 18.56
N ASN A 278 -11.89 8.63 17.44
CA ASN A 278 -11.78 9.58 16.32
C ASN A 278 -12.00 8.84 15.01
N LEU A 279 -13.06 9.19 14.29
CA LEU A 279 -13.42 8.63 12.98
C LEU A 279 -12.81 9.38 11.80
N THR A 280 -12.11 10.50 12.04
CA THR A 280 -11.54 11.34 10.97
C THR A 280 -10.02 11.13 10.79
N SER A 281 -9.47 10.06 11.35
CA SER A 281 -8.05 9.69 11.24
C SER A 281 -7.94 8.16 11.28
N LEU A 282 -7.01 7.60 10.53
CA LEU A 282 -6.64 6.18 10.57
C LEU A 282 -5.33 6.05 11.35
N ASN A 283 -5.46 6.04 12.68
CA ASN A 283 -4.37 6.23 13.64
C ASN A 283 -3.18 5.26 13.44
N ALA A 284 -3.40 4.01 13.03
CA ALA A 284 -2.29 3.10 12.72
C ALA A 284 -1.39 3.64 11.60
N GLY A 285 -1.99 4.22 10.53
CA GLY A 285 -1.23 4.87 9.46
C GLY A 285 -0.43 6.06 9.94
N LYS A 286 -1.04 6.90 10.77
CA LYS A 286 -0.39 8.06 11.40
C LYS A 286 0.80 7.67 12.27
N MET A 287 0.63 6.69 13.15
CA MET A 287 1.71 6.19 14.02
C MET A 287 2.84 5.55 13.20
N ALA A 288 2.50 4.78 12.16
CA ALA A 288 3.48 4.20 11.26
C ALA A 288 4.27 5.28 10.51
N ALA A 289 3.63 6.38 10.09
CA ALA A 289 4.30 7.51 9.45
C ALA A 289 5.29 8.20 10.41
N GLN A 290 4.87 8.47 11.64
CA GLN A 290 5.74 9.09 12.66
C GLN A 290 7.00 8.23 12.94
N GLU A 291 6.83 6.90 13.05
CA GLU A 291 7.97 5.97 13.20
C GLU A 291 8.88 6.04 11.96
N ALA A 292 8.31 6.00 10.75
CA ALA A 292 9.07 6.01 9.51
C ALA A 292 9.85 7.32 9.32
N TYR A 293 9.23 8.48 9.54
CA TYR A 293 9.90 9.78 9.47
C TYR A 293 11.03 9.91 10.51
N LYS A 294 10.75 9.50 11.76
CA LYS A 294 11.78 9.49 12.81
C LYS A 294 12.97 8.62 12.43
N MET A 295 12.72 7.44 11.84
CA MET A 295 13.77 6.51 11.42
C MET A 295 14.56 7.05 10.23
N ALA A 296 13.89 7.67 9.27
CA ALA A 296 14.51 8.26 8.07
C ALA A 296 15.27 9.57 8.38
N GLY A 297 14.93 10.27 9.45
CA GLY A 297 15.52 11.56 9.82
C GLY A 297 15.10 12.71 8.91
N ILE A 298 13.92 12.61 8.25
CA ILE A 298 13.36 13.62 7.36
C ILE A 298 11.95 14.06 7.82
N SER A 299 11.46 15.12 7.23
CA SER A 299 10.12 15.67 7.49
C SER A 299 9.13 15.34 6.36
N PRO A 300 7.81 15.47 6.59
CA PRO A 300 6.80 15.33 5.53
C PRO A 300 7.02 16.27 4.34
N LEU A 301 7.65 17.42 4.56
CA LEU A 301 7.93 18.43 3.50
C LEU A 301 9.07 18.02 2.56
N ASP A 302 9.85 17.01 2.93
CA ASP A 302 10.93 16.49 2.10
C ASP A 302 10.43 15.44 1.08
N ILE A 303 9.16 14.99 1.18
CA ILE A 303 8.59 13.96 0.31
C ILE A 303 8.17 14.56 -1.03
N ASP A 304 8.74 14.07 -2.12
CA ASP A 304 8.41 14.49 -3.49
C ASP A 304 7.22 13.72 -4.06
N THR A 305 7.14 12.40 -3.77
CA THR A 305 6.05 11.54 -4.25
C THR A 305 5.55 10.61 -3.16
N ALA A 306 4.25 10.30 -3.19
CA ALA A 306 3.65 9.37 -2.27
C ALA A 306 2.62 8.46 -2.96
N GLU A 307 2.70 7.16 -2.73
CA GLU A 307 1.63 6.23 -3.06
C GLU A 307 0.86 5.91 -1.77
N VAL A 308 -0.34 6.46 -1.64
CA VAL A 308 -1.17 6.26 -0.45
C VAL A 308 -2.27 5.22 -0.68
N HIS A 309 -2.91 4.79 0.40
CA HIS A 309 -3.97 3.79 0.33
C HIS A 309 -5.33 4.44 0.05
N ASP A 310 -5.57 4.80 -1.20
CA ASP A 310 -6.79 5.44 -1.68
C ASP A 310 -7.91 4.44 -2.02
N CYS A 311 -8.13 3.41 -1.20
CA CYS A 311 -9.21 2.43 -1.45
C CYS A 311 -10.59 3.08 -1.55
N PHE A 312 -10.77 4.24 -0.92
CA PHE A 312 -11.86 5.19 -1.12
C PHE A 312 -11.28 6.59 -1.21
N THR A 313 -11.98 7.50 -1.91
CA THR A 313 -11.51 8.88 -2.07
C THR A 313 -11.30 9.60 -0.75
N ILE A 314 -12.16 9.35 0.24
CA ILE A 314 -11.99 9.89 1.60
C ILE A 314 -10.72 9.37 2.28
N ALA A 315 -10.31 8.14 2.00
CA ALA A 315 -9.09 7.58 2.59
C ALA A 315 -7.83 8.31 2.10
N GLU A 316 -7.81 8.80 0.86
CA GLU A 316 -6.72 9.63 0.36
C GLU A 316 -6.71 10.99 1.04
N ILE A 317 -7.87 11.63 1.25
CA ILE A 317 -8.00 12.91 1.98
C ILE A 317 -7.49 12.76 3.42
N VAL A 318 -7.91 11.70 4.12
CA VAL A 318 -7.43 11.40 5.47
C VAL A 318 -5.94 11.10 5.48
N ALA A 319 -5.42 10.44 4.44
CA ALA A 319 -3.98 10.14 4.34
C ALA A 319 -3.13 11.42 4.20
N TYR A 320 -3.60 12.46 3.50
CA TYR A 320 -2.87 13.74 3.47
C TYR A 320 -2.68 14.33 4.87
N GLU A 321 -3.68 14.19 5.73
CA GLU A 321 -3.68 14.68 7.10
C GLU A 321 -2.88 13.79 8.05
N ASP A 322 -3.05 12.47 7.98
CA ASP A 322 -2.37 11.50 8.84
C ASP A 322 -0.87 11.36 8.52
N LEU A 323 -0.47 11.70 7.28
CA LEU A 323 0.93 11.76 6.85
C LEU A 323 1.56 13.14 7.07
N ASP A 324 0.85 14.07 7.71
CA ASP A 324 1.25 15.44 8.00
C ASP A 324 1.63 16.27 6.73
N PHE A 325 1.06 15.95 5.55
CA PHE A 325 1.17 16.80 4.36
C PHE A 325 0.34 18.09 4.50
N CYS A 326 -0.74 18.03 5.25
CA CYS A 326 -1.55 19.17 5.68
C CYS A 326 -2.12 18.91 7.08
N LYS A 327 -2.73 19.93 7.69
CA LYS A 327 -3.34 19.80 9.01
C LYS A 327 -4.67 19.03 8.96
N PRO A 328 -5.10 18.41 10.07
CA PRO A 328 -6.40 17.79 10.17
C PRO A 328 -7.54 18.75 9.75
N GLY A 329 -8.38 18.30 8.81
CA GLY A 329 -9.47 19.06 8.21
C GLY A 329 -9.10 19.88 6.97
N GLU A 330 -7.82 19.93 6.58
CA GLU A 330 -7.37 20.65 5.39
C GLU A 330 -7.22 19.75 4.15
N GLY A 331 -7.39 18.44 4.28
CA GLY A 331 -7.15 17.48 3.19
C GLY A 331 -8.07 17.70 1.98
N GLY A 332 -9.33 18.10 2.20
CA GLY A 332 -10.24 18.49 1.12
C GLY A 332 -9.76 19.72 0.35
N ARG A 333 -9.25 20.73 1.05
CA ARG A 333 -8.65 21.93 0.44
C ARG A 333 -7.33 21.61 -0.26
N PHE A 334 -6.54 20.71 0.30
CA PHE A 334 -5.25 20.26 -0.26
C PHE A 334 -5.39 19.68 -1.69
N ILE A 335 -6.41 18.84 -1.93
CA ILE A 335 -6.69 18.33 -3.28
C ILE A 335 -7.27 19.43 -4.19
N GLU A 336 -8.15 20.29 -3.68
CA GLU A 336 -8.78 21.37 -4.43
C GLU A 336 -7.74 22.38 -4.94
N GLU A 337 -6.76 22.78 -4.13
CA GLU A 337 -5.65 23.65 -4.48
C GLU A 337 -4.59 22.96 -5.37
N GLY A 338 -4.74 21.67 -5.65
CA GLY A 338 -3.81 20.91 -6.50
C GLY A 338 -2.49 20.53 -5.83
N GLN A 339 -2.39 20.65 -4.49
CA GLN A 339 -1.18 20.37 -3.73
C GLN A 339 -0.74 18.90 -3.80
N SER A 340 -1.68 17.98 -4.09
CA SER A 340 -1.42 16.54 -4.27
C SER A 340 -1.15 16.13 -5.74
N LYS A 341 -1.06 17.08 -6.66
CA LYS A 341 -0.78 16.84 -8.08
C LYS A 341 0.73 16.92 -8.37
N ILE A 342 1.16 16.38 -9.51
CA ILE A 342 2.51 16.62 -10.04
C ILE A 342 2.70 18.14 -10.23
N GLY A 343 3.71 18.69 -9.56
CA GLY A 343 3.99 20.12 -9.50
C GLY A 343 3.37 20.86 -8.32
N GLY A 344 2.55 20.17 -7.48
CA GLY A 344 2.12 20.67 -6.17
C GLY A 344 3.15 20.39 -5.07
N GLN A 345 2.71 20.40 -3.80
CA GLN A 345 3.60 20.15 -2.65
C GLN A 345 4.15 18.73 -2.65
N VAL A 346 3.32 17.72 -2.90
CA VAL A 346 3.69 16.29 -3.00
C VAL A 346 2.84 15.62 -4.06
N ALA A 347 3.47 14.91 -5.01
CA ALA A 347 2.73 14.20 -6.05
C ALA A 347 2.17 12.87 -5.49
N VAL A 348 0.83 12.78 -5.29
CA VAL A 348 0.20 11.63 -4.65
C VAL A 348 -0.48 10.73 -5.66
N CYS A 349 -0.26 9.40 -5.54
CA CYS A 349 -0.87 8.35 -6.34
C CYS A 349 -0.61 8.53 -7.85
N THR A 350 0.63 8.83 -8.22
CA THR A 350 1.05 9.01 -9.62
C THR A 350 0.86 7.76 -10.48
N SER A 351 0.75 6.59 -9.86
CA SER A 351 0.41 5.33 -10.53
C SER A 351 -1.03 5.26 -11.05
N GLY A 352 -1.91 6.18 -10.62
CA GLY A 352 -3.36 6.11 -10.77
C GLY A 352 -4.07 5.61 -9.51
N GLY A 353 -3.31 5.35 -8.44
CA GLY A 353 -3.83 4.88 -7.16
C GLY A 353 -4.63 3.59 -7.26
N LEU A 354 -5.31 3.22 -6.20
CA LEU A 354 -6.19 2.06 -6.14
C LEU A 354 -7.47 2.28 -6.96
N LYS A 355 -7.78 3.55 -7.26
CA LYS A 355 -8.97 3.98 -8.01
C LYS A 355 -8.90 3.60 -9.48
N SER A 356 -7.76 3.79 -10.12
CA SER A 356 -7.59 3.60 -11.55
C SER A 356 -6.56 2.50 -11.88
N LYS A 357 -5.41 2.48 -11.17
CA LYS A 357 -4.44 1.37 -11.29
C LYS A 357 -5.09 0.05 -10.88
N GLY A 358 -5.91 0.06 -9.84
CA GLY A 358 -6.59 -1.11 -9.30
C GLY A 358 -6.03 -1.55 -7.94
N HIS A 359 -6.80 -2.43 -7.29
CA HIS A 359 -6.55 -2.86 -5.90
C HIS A 359 -6.62 -4.38 -5.73
N PRO A 360 -5.66 -5.14 -6.28
CA PRO A 360 -5.46 -6.52 -5.82
C PRO A 360 -4.93 -6.43 -4.39
N VAL A 361 -5.76 -6.75 -3.40
CA VAL A 361 -5.52 -6.34 -2.00
C VAL A 361 -4.17 -6.81 -1.47
N GLY A 362 -3.80 -8.06 -1.70
CA GLY A 362 -2.51 -8.61 -1.29
C GLY A 362 -1.31 -8.01 -2.02
N ALA A 363 -1.48 -7.53 -3.25
CA ALA A 363 -0.38 -6.99 -4.06
C ALA A 363 -0.14 -5.48 -3.87
N THR A 364 -1.08 -4.76 -3.25
CA THR A 364 -1.11 -3.29 -3.26
C THR A 364 0.15 -2.66 -2.68
N GLY A 365 0.67 -3.13 -1.56
CA GLY A 365 1.86 -2.53 -0.92
C GLY A 365 3.12 -2.63 -1.79
N THR A 366 3.38 -3.78 -2.41
CA THR A 366 4.51 -3.93 -3.33
C THR A 366 4.26 -3.25 -4.67
N ALA A 367 3.01 -3.09 -5.13
CA ALA A 367 2.68 -2.30 -6.30
C ALA A 367 2.88 -0.79 -6.08
N GLN A 368 2.70 -0.29 -4.86
CA GLN A 368 3.09 1.06 -4.48
C GLN A 368 4.62 1.20 -4.49
N ALA A 369 5.35 0.23 -3.92
CA ALA A 369 6.82 0.23 -3.96
C ALA A 369 7.37 0.10 -5.40
N TYR A 370 6.67 -0.60 -6.30
CA TYR A 370 7.00 -0.65 -7.73
C TYR A 370 6.92 0.74 -8.37
N GLU A 371 5.85 1.50 -8.13
CA GLU A 371 5.74 2.87 -8.66
C GLU A 371 6.83 3.79 -8.08
N VAL A 372 7.10 3.69 -6.77
CA VAL A 372 8.22 4.39 -6.13
C VAL A 372 9.55 4.04 -6.80
N TYR A 373 9.80 2.76 -7.08
CA TYR A 373 10.99 2.33 -7.80
C TYR A 373 11.09 2.99 -9.18
N LEU A 374 9.99 3.04 -9.95
CA LEU A 374 9.96 3.71 -11.25
C LEU A 374 10.22 5.22 -11.14
N GLN A 375 9.63 5.89 -10.15
CA GLN A 375 9.82 7.33 -9.93
C GLN A 375 11.27 7.65 -9.58
N LEU A 376 11.86 6.94 -8.62
CA LEU A 376 13.21 7.21 -8.13
C LEU A 376 14.32 6.73 -9.09
N THR A 377 14.00 5.84 -10.06
CA THR A 377 14.92 5.43 -11.13
C THR A 377 14.62 6.12 -12.47
N GLU A 378 13.73 7.12 -12.50
CA GLU A 378 13.35 7.90 -13.71
C GLU A 378 12.72 7.06 -14.82
N GLN A 379 11.97 6.02 -14.46
CA GLN A 379 11.32 5.09 -15.39
C GLN A 379 9.78 5.22 -15.41
N ALA A 380 9.20 6.22 -14.73
CA ALA A 380 7.74 6.40 -14.66
C ALA A 380 7.10 6.99 -15.94
N GLY A 381 7.88 7.30 -16.96
CA GLY A 381 7.41 7.78 -18.26
C GLY A 381 6.64 9.11 -18.14
N LYS A 382 5.42 9.18 -18.67
CA LYS A 382 4.59 10.40 -18.62
C LYS A 382 4.17 10.83 -17.21
N ARG A 383 4.28 9.93 -16.24
CA ARG A 383 3.93 10.17 -14.81
C ARG A 383 5.12 10.61 -13.98
N GLN A 384 6.29 10.79 -14.60
CA GLN A 384 7.54 11.08 -13.91
C GLN A 384 7.48 12.42 -13.17
N VAL A 385 7.77 12.40 -11.89
CA VAL A 385 8.06 13.57 -11.07
C VAL A 385 9.56 13.86 -11.22
N LYS A 386 9.86 14.97 -11.88
CA LYS A 386 11.26 15.33 -12.18
C LYS A 386 12.03 15.69 -10.92
N GLY A 387 13.20 15.09 -10.75
CA GLY A 387 14.09 15.38 -9.63
C GLY A 387 13.64 14.79 -8.31
N ALA A 388 12.69 13.84 -8.30
CA ALA A 388 12.27 13.19 -7.06
C ALA A 388 13.46 12.47 -6.39
N GLU A 389 13.70 12.79 -5.12
CA GLU A 389 14.73 12.19 -4.28
C GLU A 389 14.12 11.31 -3.18
N TYR A 390 12.99 11.73 -2.61
CA TYR A 390 12.30 11.03 -1.55
C TYR A 390 10.89 10.63 -1.95
N SER A 391 10.55 9.40 -1.64
CA SER A 391 9.22 8.84 -1.88
C SER A 391 8.67 8.16 -0.64
N LEU A 392 7.34 8.08 -0.53
CA LEU A 392 6.66 7.41 0.57
C LEU A 392 5.61 6.42 0.04
N THR A 393 5.49 5.25 0.68
CA THR A 393 4.31 4.40 0.54
C THR A 393 3.55 4.33 1.84
N HIS A 394 2.22 4.49 1.78
CA HIS A 394 1.30 4.34 2.89
C HIS A 394 0.27 3.28 2.55
N ASN A 395 0.18 2.24 3.36
CA ASN A 395 -0.72 1.12 3.14
C ASN A 395 -1.53 0.81 4.39
N ILE A 396 -2.83 0.59 4.22
CA ILE A 396 -3.77 0.34 5.31
C ILE A 396 -4.42 -1.03 5.12
N GLY A 397 -4.50 -1.80 6.18
CA GLY A 397 -5.26 -3.05 6.25
C GLY A 397 -6.61 -2.84 6.91
N GLY A 398 -7.66 -3.33 6.24
CA GLY A 398 -9.03 -3.12 6.69
C GLY A 398 -9.40 -1.64 6.78
N LEU A 399 -10.07 -1.24 7.85
CA LEU A 399 -10.35 0.17 8.14
C LEU A 399 -9.22 0.83 8.98
N GLY A 400 -7.98 0.38 8.85
CA GLY A 400 -6.85 0.90 9.61
C GLY A 400 -6.54 0.09 10.88
N GLY A 401 -6.93 -1.18 10.93
CA GLY A 401 -6.44 -2.11 11.94
C GLY A 401 -4.95 -2.37 11.82
N THR A 402 -4.39 -2.18 10.64
CA THR A 402 -2.95 -2.20 10.35
C THR A 402 -2.60 -0.98 9.50
N GLY A 403 -1.52 -0.28 9.82
CA GLY A 403 -0.92 0.77 9.01
C GLY A 403 0.56 0.51 8.78
N VAL A 404 1.04 0.62 7.54
CA VAL A 404 2.46 0.47 7.19
C VAL A 404 2.89 1.65 6.34
N VAL A 405 4.00 2.29 6.73
CA VAL A 405 4.62 3.38 5.98
C VAL A 405 6.09 3.08 5.74
N ASN A 406 6.53 3.18 4.49
CA ASN A 406 7.92 3.08 4.15
C ASN A 406 8.38 4.37 3.45
N ILE A 407 9.60 4.82 3.75
CA ILE A 407 10.22 5.99 3.13
C ILE A 407 11.43 5.52 2.33
N TYR A 408 11.49 6.02 1.11
CA TYR A 408 12.47 5.64 0.11
C TYR A 408 13.29 6.85 -0.32
N ARG A 409 14.55 6.60 -0.67
CA ARG A 409 15.46 7.59 -1.23
C ARG A 409 16.13 7.05 -2.48
N ARG A 410 16.34 7.92 -3.45
CA ARG A 410 17.19 7.65 -4.63
C ARG A 410 18.62 7.27 -4.17
N GLY A 411 19.22 6.23 -4.77
CA GLY A 411 20.55 5.73 -4.44
C GLY A 411 21.65 6.14 -5.41
#